data_18d9a0c50d7cb13167a49aa9516043e7
#
_entry.id   18d9a0c50d7cb13167a49aa9516043e7
#
_cell.length_a   1.000
_cell.length_b   1.000
_cell.length_c   1.000
_cell.angle_alpha   90.00
_cell.angle_beta   90.00
_cell.angle_gamma   90.00
#
_symmetry.space_group_name_H-M   'P 1'
#
loop_
_entity.id
_entity.type
_entity.pdbx_description
1 polymer ?
#
loop_
_entity_poly.entity_id
_entity_poly.type
_entity_poly.pdbx_seq_one_letter_code
_entity_poly.pdbx_strand_id
1 'polypeptide(L)'
;MASSIIYEDKICTVYKTGVVKYALLEFLSEYTLNYRKPVEIHWSKSDTGGHAVVACSTRRIGVDIEQMKPRRYEAISRRYFNEVTDDKETFYNLWCQKEAYTKWKKDKIAHNLKADIDRRLIPLEGLPNDVVGYICY
;
A
#
# COMPACT_ATOMS: atom_id res chain seq x y z
N MET A 1 16.94 -8.90 -13.70
CA MET A 1 16.30 -7.71 -14.25
C MET A 1 15.70 -6.91 -13.12
N ALA A 2 16.00 -5.62 -13.07
CA ALA A 2 15.50 -4.75 -12.02
C ALA A 2 14.01 -4.47 -12.20
N SER A 3 13.25 -4.53 -11.10
CA SER A 3 11.85 -4.13 -11.09
C SER A 3 11.73 -2.62 -11.12
N SER A 4 10.66 -2.10 -11.74
CA SER A 4 10.38 -0.67 -11.71
C SER A 4 10.10 -0.21 -10.29
N ILE A 5 10.70 0.91 -9.90
CA ILE A 5 10.46 1.54 -8.60
C ILE A 5 9.39 2.62 -8.79
N ILE A 6 8.34 2.57 -7.99
CA ILE A 6 7.27 3.57 -8.02
C ILE A 6 7.26 4.48 -6.79
N TYR A 7 8.06 4.17 -5.79
CA TYR A 7 8.28 5.02 -4.61
C TYR A 7 9.59 4.61 -3.93
N GLU A 8 10.34 5.58 -3.46
CA GLU A 8 11.57 5.31 -2.71
C GLU A 8 11.88 6.44 -1.74
N ASP A 9 12.25 6.08 -0.51
CA ASP A 9 12.88 6.97 0.46
C ASP A 9 13.96 6.19 1.24
N LYS A 10 14.49 6.76 2.31
CA LYS A 10 15.54 6.12 3.11
C LYS A 10 15.08 4.85 3.85
N ILE A 11 13.79 4.68 4.02
CA ILE A 11 13.18 3.62 4.84
C ILE A 11 12.56 2.55 3.96
N CYS A 12 11.92 2.94 2.88
CA CYS A 12 11.00 2.10 2.11
C CYS A 12 11.24 2.26 0.61
N THR A 13 11.11 1.16 -0.12
CA THR A 13 11.03 1.16 -1.58
C THR A 13 9.83 0.33 -2.00
N VAL A 14 9.03 0.84 -2.93
CA VAL A 14 7.91 0.12 -3.52
C VAL A 14 8.24 -0.25 -4.95
N TYR A 15 8.24 -1.55 -5.22
CA TYR A 15 8.56 -2.13 -6.53
C TYR A 15 7.29 -2.54 -7.26
N LYS A 16 7.24 -2.27 -8.54
CA LYS A 16 6.17 -2.74 -9.42
C LYS A 16 6.48 -4.18 -9.84
N THR A 17 6.15 -5.12 -8.98
CA THR A 17 6.36 -6.56 -9.19
C THR A 17 5.36 -7.36 -8.37
N GLY A 18 5.05 -8.57 -8.83
CA GLY A 18 4.29 -9.55 -8.05
C GLY A 18 5.18 -10.56 -7.31
N VAL A 19 6.49 -10.45 -7.42
CA VAL A 19 7.43 -11.44 -6.89
C VAL A 19 8.18 -10.87 -5.68
N VAL A 20 7.73 -11.24 -4.49
CA VAL A 20 8.30 -10.76 -3.21
C VAL A 20 9.80 -11.02 -3.13
N LYS A 21 10.24 -12.20 -3.52
CA LYS A 21 11.66 -12.57 -3.48
C LYS A 21 12.53 -11.60 -4.28
N TYR A 22 12.10 -11.19 -5.47
CA TYR A 22 12.86 -10.28 -6.32
C TYR A 22 12.93 -8.89 -5.70
N ALA A 23 11.81 -8.40 -5.16
CA ALA A 23 11.78 -7.11 -4.47
C ALA A 23 12.71 -7.11 -3.25
N LEU A 24 12.69 -8.16 -2.44
CA LEU A 24 13.56 -8.28 -1.26
C LEU A 24 15.03 -8.30 -1.63
N LEU A 25 15.39 -9.03 -2.69
CA LEU A 25 16.79 -9.11 -3.16
C LEU A 25 17.26 -7.74 -3.67
N GLU A 26 16.44 -7.04 -4.44
CA GLU A 26 16.77 -5.69 -4.93
C GLU A 26 16.89 -4.71 -3.76
N PHE A 27 15.94 -4.73 -2.83
CA PHE A 27 15.95 -3.83 -1.68
C PHE A 27 17.19 -4.06 -0.81
N LEU A 28 17.51 -5.31 -0.51
CA LEU A 28 18.69 -5.65 0.28
C LEU A 28 19.98 -5.16 -0.38
N SER A 29 20.11 -5.36 -1.70
CA SER A 29 21.28 -4.91 -2.46
C SER A 29 21.41 -3.39 -2.46
N GLU A 30 20.34 -2.67 -2.83
CA GLU A 30 20.33 -1.21 -2.93
C GLU A 30 20.48 -0.55 -1.56
N TYR A 31 19.77 -1.05 -0.55
CA TYR A 31 19.84 -0.48 0.78
C TYR A 31 21.24 -0.66 1.39
N THR A 32 21.82 -1.85 1.25
CA THR A 32 23.17 -2.12 1.76
C THR A 32 24.23 -1.27 1.07
N LEU A 33 24.03 -0.97 -0.22
CA LEU A 33 24.95 -0.11 -0.98
C LEU A 33 24.92 1.34 -0.50
N ASN A 34 23.74 1.89 -0.21
CA ASN A 34 23.55 3.32 0.08
C ASN A 34 23.49 3.66 1.56
N TYR A 35 23.20 2.68 2.41
CA TYR A 35 22.98 2.87 3.82
C TYR A 35 23.70 1.79 4.64
N ARG A 36 23.22 1.56 5.84
CA ARG A 36 23.69 0.44 6.66
C ARG A 36 22.90 -0.81 6.34
N LYS A 37 23.54 -1.98 6.51
CA LYS A 37 22.82 -3.25 6.41
C LYS A 37 21.68 -3.25 7.44
N PRO A 38 20.43 -3.49 7.02
CA PRO A 38 19.30 -3.52 7.93
C PRO A 38 19.38 -4.73 8.84
N VAL A 39 18.96 -4.56 10.09
CA VAL A 39 18.83 -5.67 11.06
C VAL A 39 17.67 -6.55 10.67
N GLU A 40 16.60 -5.95 10.16
CA GLU A 40 15.36 -6.61 9.82
C GLU A 40 14.75 -5.95 8.57
N ILE A 41 14.19 -6.75 7.68
CA ILE A 41 13.46 -6.27 6.50
C ILE A 41 12.00 -6.67 6.64
N HIS A 42 11.12 -5.69 6.52
CA HIS A 42 9.68 -5.88 6.46
C HIS A 42 9.21 -5.74 5.02
N TRP A 43 8.14 -6.42 4.68
CA TRP A 43 7.54 -6.31 3.36
C TRP A 43 6.01 -6.42 3.43
N SER A 44 5.37 -5.89 2.40
CA SER A 44 3.93 -6.00 2.18
C SER A 44 3.67 -6.08 0.69
N LYS A 45 2.65 -6.82 0.29
CA LYS A 45 2.30 -7.02 -1.11
C LYS A 45 0.83 -6.67 -1.34
N SER A 46 0.52 -6.14 -2.52
CA SER A 46 -0.86 -5.97 -2.99
C SER A 46 -0.94 -6.17 -4.49
N ASP A 47 -2.07 -6.70 -4.95
CA ASP A 47 -2.36 -6.83 -6.37
C ASP A 47 -3.83 -6.49 -6.65
N THR A 48 -4.09 -5.99 -7.85
CA THR A 48 -5.42 -5.67 -8.35
C THR A 48 -5.40 -5.54 -9.88
N GLY A 49 -6.39 -6.09 -10.57
CA GLY A 49 -6.57 -5.88 -12.01
C GLY A 49 -5.33 -6.18 -12.86
N GLY A 50 -4.56 -7.22 -12.52
CA GLY A 50 -3.34 -7.57 -13.25
C GLY A 50 -2.11 -6.75 -12.88
N HIS A 51 -2.22 -5.83 -11.91
CA HIS A 51 -1.12 -5.03 -11.39
C HIS A 51 -0.71 -5.54 -10.01
N ALA A 52 0.58 -5.48 -9.69
CA ALA A 52 1.09 -5.91 -8.41
C ALA A 52 2.23 -5.02 -7.94
N VAL A 53 2.31 -4.82 -6.63
CA VAL A 53 3.39 -4.07 -5.99
C VAL A 53 3.87 -4.82 -4.75
N VAL A 54 5.15 -4.65 -4.45
CA VAL A 54 5.75 -5.10 -3.19
C VAL A 54 6.48 -3.92 -2.57
N ALA A 55 6.14 -3.60 -1.33
CA ALA A 55 6.83 -2.61 -0.52
C ALA A 55 7.83 -3.33 0.38
N CYS A 56 9.07 -2.89 0.37
CA CYS A 56 10.14 -3.37 1.27
C CYS A 56 10.60 -2.23 2.15
N SER A 57 10.85 -2.49 3.42
CA SER A 57 11.14 -1.45 4.38
C SER A 57 12.03 -1.95 5.50
N THR A 58 12.75 -1.03 6.14
CA THR A 58 13.46 -1.28 7.42
C THR A 58 12.53 -1.16 8.62
N ARG A 59 11.28 -0.75 8.39
CA ARG A 59 10.21 -0.64 9.39
C ARG A 59 9.01 -1.45 8.96
N ARG A 60 8.13 -1.70 9.91
CA ARG A 60 6.81 -2.28 9.64
C ARG A 60 6.08 -1.45 8.57
N ILE A 61 5.50 -2.11 7.58
CA ILE A 61 4.89 -1.46 6.44
C ILE A 61 3.65 -2.20 5.97
N GLY A 62 2.68 -1.46 5.45
CA GLY A 62 1.55 -1.98 4.71
C GLY A 62 1.43 -1.28 3.37
N VAL A 63 1.07 -2.01 2.33
CA VAL A 63 0.80 -1.47 1.00
C VAL A 63 -0.51 -2.01 0.49
N ASP A 64 -1.28 -1.14 -0.16
CA ASP A 64 -2.48 -1.54 -0.86
C ASP A 64 -2.61 -0.80 -2.17
N ILE A 65 -3.08 -1.50 -3.21
CA ILE A 65 -3.50 -0.91 -4.48
C ILE A 65 -4.89 -1.43 -4.81
N GLU A 66 -5.73 -0.57 -5.37
CA GLU A 66 -7.11 -0.88 -5.71
C GLU A 66 -7.45 -0.36 -7.09
N GLN A 67 -7.98 -1.23 -7.95
CA GLN A 67 -8.60 -0.82 -9.20
C GLN A 67 -9.98 -0.25 -8.88
N MET A 68 -10.21 0.99 -9.30
CA MET A 68 -11.48 1.67 -9.07
C MET A 68 -12.55 1.11 -10.02
N LYS A 69 -13.63 0.60 -9.45
CA LYS A 69 -14.76 0.00 -10.16
C LYS A 69 -16.06 0.62 -9.69
N PRO A 70 -17.13 0.59 -10.51
CA PRO A 70 -18.44 1.04 -10.05
C PRO A 70 -18.92 0.26 -8.82
N ARG A 71 -19.36 0.97 -7.80
CA ARG A 71 -19.88 0.44 -6.54
C ARG A 71 -21.01 1.33 -6.04
N ARG A 72 -21.73 0.86 -5.05
CA ARG A 72 -22.69 1.68 -4.30
C ARG A 72 -21.93 2.44 -3.20
N TYR A 73 -21.17 3.44 -3.57
CA TYR A 73 -20.23 4.13 -2.70
C TYR A 73 -20.90 4.72 -1.46
N GLU A 74 -22.02 5.42 -1.65
CA GLU A 74 -22.74 6.03 -0.54
C GLU A 74 -23.22 4.99 0.47
N ALA A 75 -23.87 3.93 0.00
CA ALA A 75 -24.39 2.88 0.86
C ALA A 75 -23.28 2.15 1.63
N ILE A 76 -22.19 1.83 0.94
CA ILE A 76 -21.05 1.12 1.56
C ILE A 76 -20.34 2.02 2.56
N SER A 77 -20.07 3.27 2.20
CA SER A 77 -19.37 4.21 3.09
C SER A 77 -20.24 4.55 4.31
N ARG A 78 -21.55 4.71 4.13
CA ARG A 78 -22.49 4.95 5.24
C ARG A 78 -22.48 3.81 6.25
N ARG A 79 -22.40 2.58 5.77
CA ARG A 79 -22.44 1.40 6.64
C ARG A 79 -21.10 1.12 7.32
N TYR A 80 -19.99 1.30 6.63
CA TYR A 80 -18.70 0.78 7.05
C TYR A 80 -17.65 1.83 7.35
N PHE A 81 -17.79 3.07 6.87
CA PHE A 81 -16.79 4.13 7.08
C PHE A 81 -17.28 5.17 8.09
N ASN A 82 -16.38 6.05 8.52
CA ASN A 82 -16.73 7.23 9.30
C ASN A 82 -17.19 8.40 8.42
N GLU A 83 -16.79 8.39 7.15
CA GLU A 83 -17.17 9.39 6.17
C GLU A 83 -18.10 8.77 5.14
N VAL A 84 -19.18 9.48 4.79
CA VAL A 84 -20.11 9.07 3.73
C VAL A 84 -19.74 9.79 2.45
N THR A 85 -19.61 9.05 1.36
CA THR A 85 -19.28 9.62 0.05
C THR A 85 -19.97 8.84 -1.07
N ASP A 86 -20.39 9.54 -2.11
CA ASP A 86 -20.84 8.96 -3.38
C ASP A 86 -19.78 9.08 -4.49
N ASP A 87 -18.64 9.69 -4.18
CA ASP A 87 -17.55 9.90 -5.13
C ASP A 87 -16.62 8.70 -5.19
N LYS A 88 -16.38 8.22 -6.40
CA LYS A 88 -15.54 7.05 -6.66
C LYS A 88 -14.12 7.21 -6.11
N GLU A 89 -13.47 8.32 -6.42
CA GLU A 89 -12.08 8.54 -6.00
C GLU A 89 -11.97 8.66 -4.49
N THR A 90 -12.85 9.44 -3.86
CA THR A 90 -12.89 9.57 -2.41
C THR A 90 -13.11 8.22 -1.73
N PHE A 91 -14.05 7.43 -2.24
CA PHE A 91 -14.34 6.10 -1.70
C PHE A 91 -13.10 5.21 -1.74
N TYR A 92 -12.44 5.09 -2.90
CA TYR A 92 -11.30 4.20 -3.05
C TYR A 92 -10.06 4.71 -2.34
N ASN A 93 -9.88 6.03 -2.21
CA ASN A 93 -8.81 6.57 -1.37
C ASN A 93 -9.01 6.16 0.09
N LEU A 94 -10.22 6.29 0.61
CA LEU A 94 -10.53 5.87 1.98
C LEU A 94 -10.36 4.36 2.16
N TRP A 95 -10.88 3.57 1.24
CA TRP A 95 -10.79 2.12 1.30
C TRP A 95 -9.33 1.65 1.26
N CYS A 96 -8.57 2.17 0.31
CA CYS A 96 -7.16 1.81 0.12
C CYS A 96 -6.30 2.17 1.34
N GLN A 97 -6.54 3.33 1.94
CA GLN A 97 -5.87 3.75 3.17
C GLN A 97 -6.17 2.78 4.32
N LYS A 98 -7.41 2.35 4.47
CA LYS A 98 -7.82 1.39 5.51
C LYS A 98 -7.19 0.02 5.30
N GLU A 99 -7.12 -0.44 4.07
CA GLU A 99 -6.45 -1.69 3.72
C GLU A 99 -4.95 -1.64 3.97
N ALA A 100 -4.27 -0.56 3.58
CA ALA A 100 -2.84 -0.39 3.84
C ALA A 100 -2.54 -0.35 5.34
N TYR A 101 -3.35 0.37 6.10
CA TYR A 101 -3.23 0.41 7.56
C TYR A 101 -3.46 -0.97 8.19
N THR A 102 -4.46 -1.70 7.71
CA THR A 102 -4.76 -3.06 8.18
C THR A 102 -3.59 -4.00 7.96
N LYS A 103 -2.94 -3.92 6.79
CA LYS A 103 -1.74 -4.70 6.50
C LYS A 103 -0.55 -4.29 7.38
N TRP A 104 -0.38 -2.99 7.61
CA TRP A 104 0.64 -2.51 8.55
C TRP A 104 0.40 -3.09 9.95
N LYS A 105 -0.84 -3.08 10.39
CA LYS A 105 -1.25 -3.56 11.71
C LYS A 105 -1.25 -5.08 11.82
N LYS A 106 -1.20 -5.80 10.69
CA LYS A 106 -1.31 -7.25 10.59
C LYS A 106 -2.61 -7.77 11.20
N ASP A 107 -3.70 -7.13 10.84
CA ASP A 107 -5.04 -7.34 11.37
C ASP A 107 -6.02 -7.67 10.25
N LYS A 108 -7.30 -7.74 10.56
CA LYS A 108 -8.40 -7.94 9.60
C LYS A 108 -9.04 -6.59 9.27
N ILE A 109 -9.42 -6.40 8.01
CA ILE A 109 -10.03 -5.15 7.56
C ILE A 109 -11.29 -4.79 8.36
N ALA A 110 -12.10 -5.77 8.74
CA ALA A 110 -13.32 -5.54 9.51
C ALA A 110 -13.09 -4.80 10.83
N HIS A 111 -11.91 -4.97 11.43
CA HIS A 111 -11.54 -4.29 12.68
C HIS A 111 -11.10 -2.84 12.48
N ASN A 112 -10.84 -2.42 11.24
CA ASN A 112 -10.22 -1.13 10.94
C ASN A 112 -11.04 -0.23 10.03
N LEU A 113 -12.25 -0.64 9.65
CA LEU A 113 -13.11 0.13 8.74
C LEU A 113 -13.47 1.51 9.29
N LYS A 114 -13.62 1.63 10.61
CA LYS A 114 -13.93 2.89 11.31
C LYS A 114 -12.79 3.39 12.21
N ALA A 115 -11.62 2.76 12.12
CA ALA A 115 -10.48 3.16 12.93
C ALA A 115 -9.90 4.49 12.46
N ASP A 116 -9.45 5.29 13.41
CA ASP A 116 -8.61 6.45 13.12
C ASP A 116 -7.20 5.95 12.81
N ILE A 117 -6.66 6.37 11.68
CA ILE A 117 -5.33 5.93 11.26
C ILE A 117 -4.28 6.85 11.86
N ASP A 118 -3.51 6.33 12.81
CA ASP A 118 -2.45 7.04 13.52
C ASP A 118 -1.07 6.80 12.91
N ARG A 119 -1.03 6.36 11.67
CA ARG A 119 0.20 6.08 10.93
C ARG A 119 0.33 6.99 9.72
N ARG A 120 1.56 7.09 9.22
CA ARG A 120 1.84 7.83 8.00
C ARG A 120 1.27 7.09 6.80
N LEU A 121 0.51 7.81 5.98
CA LEU A 121 -0.07 7.31 4.73
C LEU A 121 0.51 8.12 3.58
N ILE A 122 1.10 7.45 2.61
CA ILE A 122 1.69 8.09 1.44
C ILE A 122 1.00 7.54 0.20
N PRO A 123 0.38 8.41 -0.63
CA PRO A 123 -0.19 7.98 -1.89
C PRO A 123 0.91 7.57 -2.86
N LEU A 124 0.68 6.49 -3.60
CA LEU A 124 1.58 6.02 -4.65
C LEU A 124 1.23 6.71 -5.97
N GLU A 125 2.26 7.20 -6.64
CA GLU A 125 2.16 7.75 -7.99
C GLU A 125 2.69 6.74 -9.00
N GLY A 126 2.48 7.00 -10.29
CA GLY A 126 2.97 6.12 -11.35
C GLY A 126 2.18 4.84 -11.56
N LEU A 127 1.01 4.71 -10.90
CA LEU A 127 0.06 3.64 -11.16
C LEU A 127 -0.85 4.00 -12.35
N PRO A 128 -1.51 3.01 -12.98
CA PRO A 128 -2.53 3.30 -14.00
C PRO A 128 -3.61 4.26 -13.48
N ASN A 129 -4.25 5.01 -14.39
CA ASN A 129 -5.22 6.04 -14.02
C ASN A 129 -6.42 5.53 -13.20
N ASP A 130 -6.77 4.25 -13.36
CA ASP A 130 -7.89 3.62 -12.66
C ASP A 130 -7.45 2.87 -11.39
N VAL A 131 -6.19 3.02 -10.99
CA VAL A 131 -5.62 2.34 -9.81
C VAL A 131 -5.15 3.39 -8.81
N VAL A 132 -5.59 3.26 -7.57
CA VAL A 132 -5.11 4.03 -6.44
C VAL A 132 -4.26 3.14 -5.54
N GLY A 133 -3.26 3.72 -4.89
CA GLY A 133 -2.39 2.98 -3.99
C GLY A 133 -1.87 3.84 -2.85
N TYR A 134 -1.63 3.18 -1.71
CA TYR A 134 -1.07 3.81 -0.51
C TYR A 134 -0.07 2.88 0.16
N ILE A 135 0.94 3.48 0.76
CA ILE A 135 1.76 2.82 1.77
C ILE A 135 1.46 3.42 3.14
N CYS A 136 1.57 2.58 4.17
CA CYS A 136 1.33 2.93 5.56
C CYS A 136 2.54 2.48 6.40
N TYR A 137 3.12 3.42 7.17
CA TYR A 137 4.18 3.09 8.12
C TYR A 137 4.36 4.11 9.23
#